data_de627b6ebd2f4f8db97e728620871468
#
_entry.id   de627b6ebd2f4f8db97e728620871468
#
_cell.length_a   1.000
_cell.length_b   1.000
_cell.length_c   1.000
_cell.angle_alpha   90.00
_cell.angle_beta   90.00
_cell.angle_gamma   90.00
#
_symmetry.space_group_name_H-M   'P 1'
#
loop_
_entity.id
_entity.type
_entity.pdbx_description
1 polymer ?
#
loop_
_entity_poly.entity_id
_entity_poly.type
_entity_poly.pdbx_seq_one_letter_code
_entity_poly.pdbx_strand_id
1 'polypeptide(L)'
;RLNISLLKNEVIETINAKRIIFCTGAYEIARPFPGWTSPNIITTGAAQSLLRSYRLNAGKEIVIAGNGPLNFQLAAELIENGAKLKGVIEASPNPFPFKTISLLKSMFYDPKLMLQGSKYLAKLKLNRVPILFNHHVSEAFVNNSSTIKVSPILDGGKLDNKNNVEFSADTLCVGYGFLSNDELPRLLGCKYEYKETGVSKIICDQYGRTSLNEVFVIGDGAKIGGAQVAEYEGIITGKIILQDFKLKRNVSNSLKYTKKIINKKKNFQKAIWSVFKSEEIDLSVANDETIL
;
A
#
# COMPACT_ATOMS: atom_id res chain seq x y z
N ARG A 1 -34.10 -0.18 -1.57
CA ARG A 1 -33.68 0.29 -0.24
C ARG A 1 -32.73 -0.73 0.35
N LEU A 2 -31.65 -0.28 0.96
CA LEU A 2 -30.66 -1.14 1.60
C LEU A 2 -30.95 -1.18 3.11
N ASN A 3 -31.06 -2.39 3.66
CA ASN A 3 -31.14 -2.58 5.11
C ASN A 3 -29.73 -2.89 5.62
N ILE A 4 -29.25 -2.09 6.57
CA ILE A 4 -27.95 -2.22 7.16
C ILE A 4 -28.15 -2.53 8.64
N SER A 5 -27.68 -3.70 9.08
CA SER A 5 -27.68 -4.07 10.48
C SER A 5 -26.37 -3.62 11.12
N LEU A 6 -26.46 -2.86 12.20
CA LEU A 6 -25.34 -2.34 12.96
C LEU A 6 -25.36 -2.93 14.36
N LEU A 7 -24.22 -3.39 14.85
CA LEU A 7 -24.04 -3.73 16.26
C LEU A 7 -23.60 -2.48 17.01
N LYS A 8 -24.45 -1.99 17.92
CA LYS A 8 -24.16 -0.82 18.74
C LYS A 8 -24.52 -1.12 20.21
N ASN A 9 -23.55 -1.02 21.11
CA ASN A 9 -23.73 -1.32 22.53
C ASN A 9 -24.39 -2.71 22.74
N GLU A 10 -23.91 -3.72 22.03
CA GLU A 10 -24.44 -5.12 22.06
C GLU A 10 -25.88 -5.28 21.52
N VAL A 11 -26.47 -4.24 20.99
CA VAL A 11 -27.82 -4.26 20.37
C VAL A 11 -27.70 -4.14 18.86
N ILE A 12 -28.49 -4.94 18.14
CA ILE A 12 -28.59 -4.85 16.68
C ILE A 12 -29.61 -3.79 16.31
N GLU A 13 -29.15 -2.73 15.66
CA GLU A 13 -30.00 -1.68 15.07
C GLU A 13 -30.05 -1.86 13.55
N THR A 14 -31.22 -1.70 12.94
CA THR A 14 -31.36 -1.73 11.48
C THR A 14 -31.60 -0.33 10.93
N ILE A 15 -30.75 0.08 9.99
CA ILE A 15 -30.85 1.36 9.29
C ILE A 15 -31.30 1.12 7.85
N ASN A 16 -32.31 1.86 7.41
CA ASN A 16 -32.74 1.89 6.03
C ASN A 16 -32.03 2.99 5.26
N ALA A 17 -31.10 2.64 4.35
CA ALA A 17 -30.35 3.59 3.55
C ALA A 17 -30.84 3.64 2.10
N LYS A 18 -30.80 4.83 1.50
CA LYS A 18 -31.03 5.03 0.06
C LYS A 18 -29.77 4.77 -0.77
N ARG A 19 -28.62 4.97 -0.17
CA ARG A 19 -27.29 4.76 -0.77
C ARG A 19 -26.34 4.27 0.30
N ILE A 20 -25.37 3.45 -0.09
CA ILE A 20 -24.23 3.05 0.73
C ILE A 20 -22.93 3.40 0.00
N ILE A 21 -21.97 3.90 0.74
CA ILE A 21 -20.64 4.23 0.22
C ILE A 21 -19.63 3.45 1.04
N PHE A 22 -18.92 2.53 0.39
CA PHE A 22 -17.82 1.81 1.00
C PHE A 22 -16.53 2.58 0.84
N CYS A 23 -15.92 2.94 1.96
CA CYS A 23 -14.62 3.61 2.08
C CYS A 23 -13.68 2.76 2.94
N THR A 24 -13.68 1.46 2.72
CA THR A 24 -13.06 0.45 3.57
C THR A 24 -11.54 0.43 3.50
N GLY A 25 -10.96 1.17 2.53
CA GLY A 25 -9.51 1.30 2.40
C GLY A 25 -8.85 0.03 1.86
N ALA A 26 -7.67 -0.27 2.38
CA ALA A 26 -6.84 -1.37 1.92
C ALA A 26 -6.13 -2.03 3.12
N TYR A 27 -5.67 -3.25 2.92
CA TYR A 27 -4.77 -3.96 3.82
C TYR A 27 -3.46 -4.32 3.11
N GLU A 28 -2.42 -4.56 3.87
CA GLU A 28 -1.10 -4.89 3.32
C GLU A 28 -1.05 -6.32 2.81
N ILE A 29 -0.30 -6.52 1.73
CA ILE A 29 -0.09 -7.84 1.15
C ILE A 29 0.87 -8.62 2.05
N ALA A 30 0.42 -9.75 2.58
CA ALA A 30 1.29 -10.74 3.18
C ALA A 30 2.00 -11.51 2.04
N ARG A 31 3.33 -11.53 2.09
CA ARG A 31 4.15 -12.39 1.23
C ARG A 31 4.87 -13.38 2.10
N PRO A 32 4.47 -14.66 2.07
CA PRO A 32 5.08 -15.67 2.91
C PRO A 32 6.53 -15.96 2.47
N PHE A 33 7.40 -16.18 3.44
CA PHE A 33 8.77 -16.67 3.31
C PHE A 33 9.11 -17.49 4.56
N PRO A 34 10.06 -18.39 4.54
CA PRO A 34 10.44 -19.18 5.74
C PRO A 34 10.64 -18.29 6.98
N GLY A 35 9.88 -18.57 8.04
CA GLY A 35 9.93 -17.84 9.31
C GLY A 35 9.08 -16.56 9.38
N TRP A 36 8.27 -16.23 8.37
CA TRP A 36 7.45 -14.99 8.33
C TRP A 36 6.45 -14.85 9.48
N THR A 37 6.11 -15.93 10.18
CA THR A 37 5.21 -15.93 11.34
C THR A 37 5.93 -15.66 12.67
N SER A 38 7.25 -15.39 12.65
CA SER A 38 7.99 -15.04 13.85
C SER A 38 7.41 -13.79 14.52
N PRO A 39 7.33 -13.73 15.87
CA PRO A 39 6.61 -12.65 16.59
C PRO A 39 7.08 -11.23 16.28
N ASN A 40 8.36 -11.04 15.92
CA ASN A 40 8.96 -9.75 15.65
C ASN A 40 9.00 -9.42 14.15
N ILE A 41 8.21 -10.14 13.34
CA ILE A 41 7.97 -9.80 11.93
C ILE A 41 6.58 -9.18 11.86
N ILE A 42 6.53 -7.90 11.48
CA ILE A 42 5.29 -7.13 11.41
C ILE A 42 5.18 -6.40 10.08
N THR A 43 3.99 -5.95 9.73
CA THR A 43 3.82 -5.15 8.53
C THR A 43 4.33 -3.71 8.71
N THR A 44 4.71 -3.06 7.61
CA THR A 44 5.15 -1.65 7.66
C THR A 44 4.04 -0.71 8.12
N GLY A 45 2.77 -1.01 7.81
CA GLY A 45 1.62 -0.26 8.31
C GLY A 45 1.40 -0.44 9.80
N ALA A 46 1.62 -1.66 10.34
CA ALA A 46 1.58 -1.89 11.79
C ALA A 46 2.68 -1.09 12.50
N ALA A 47 3.92 -1.12 12.00
CA ALA A 47 5.02 -0.33 12.53
C ALA A 47 4.73 1.18 12.49
N GLN A 48 4.15 1.66 11.39
CA GLN A 48 3.74 3.06 11.24
C GLN A 48 2.63 3.45 12.22
N SER A 49 1.67 2.55 12.45
CA SER A 49 0.59 2.77 13.41
C SER A 49 1.10 2.83 14.85
N LEU A 50 2.02 1.94 15.24
CA LEU A 50 2.69 1.99 16.52
C LEU A 50 3.41 3.34 16.72
N LEU A 51 4.16 3.76 15.72
CA LEU A 51 4.91 5.01 15.76
C LEU A 51 4.02 6.25 15.84
N ARG A 52 3.03 6.35 14.97
CA ARG A 52 2.21 7.57 14.85
C ARG A 52 1.16 7.70 15.94
N SER A 53 0.50 6.59 16.29
CA SER A 53 -0.59 6.59 17.28
C SER A 53 -0.11 6.48 18.72
N TYR A 54 0.96 5.70 18.95
CA TYR A 54 1.43 5.38 20.30
C TYR A 54 2.82 5.91 20.61
N ARG A 55 3.53 6.51 19.64
CA ARG A 55 4.92 6.99 19.77
C ARG A 55 5.90 5.87 20.18
N LEU A 56 5.60 4.64 19.75
CA LEU A 56 6.40 3.47 20.01
C LEU A 56 7.14 3.04 18.73
N ASN A 57 8.43 2.75 18.85
CA ASN A 57 9.15 2.04 17.80
C ASN A 57 8.80 0.56 17.83
N ALA A 58 8.74 -0.05 16.66
CA ALA A 58 8.50 -1.49 16.52
C ALA A 58 9.63 -2.35 17.09
N GLY A 59 10.82 -1.78 17.24
CA GLY A 59 12.01 -2.40 17.80
C GLY A 59 13.13 -1.36 17.98
N LYS A 60 14.29 -1.80 18.45
CA LYS A 60 15.49 -0.96 18.60
C LYS A 60 16.36 -1.00 17.35
N GLU A 61 16.59 -2.18 16.80
CA GLU A 61 17.35 -2.44 15.58
C GLU A 61 16.42 -3.05 14.53
N ILE A 62 16.10 -2.30 13.50
CA ILE A 62 15.03 -2.62 12.54
C ILE A 62 15.57 -2.80 11.13
N VAL A 63 15.12 -3.82 10.43
CA VAL A 63 15.21 -3.96 8.98
C VAL A 63 13.82 -3.70 8.38
N ILE A 64 13.75 -2.97 7.27
CA ILE A 64 12.53 -2.79 6.50
C ILE A 64 12.72 -3.48 5.16
N ALA A 65 11.77 -4.34 4.77
CA ALA A 65 11.80 -5.02 3.49
C ALA A 65 10.46 -4.90 2.77
N GLY A 66 10.49 -4.73 1.46
CA GLY A 66 9.25 -4.65 0.70
C GLY A 66 9.41 -4.01 -0.66
N ASN A 67 8.36 -3.33 -1.09
CA ASN A 67 8.32 -2.66 -2.38
C ASN A 67 7.59 -1.33 -2.28
N GLY A 68 8.27 -0.26 -2.67
CA GLY A 68 7.62 1.03 -2.87
C GLY A 68 7.98 2.14 -1.88
N PRO A 69 7.50 3.36 -2.16
CA PRO A 69 7.95 4.57 -1.48
C PRO A 69 7.56 4.67 0.00
N LEU A 70 6.52 3.94 0.43
CA LEU A 70 6.06 3.98 1.82
C LEU A 70 7.08 3.36 2.78
N ASN A 71 7.87 2.39 2.33
CA ASN A 71 8.95 1.80 3.11
C ASN A 71 10.04 2.83 3.43
N PHE A 72 10.38 3.70 2.48
CA PHE A 72 11.33 4.80 2.68
C PHE A 72 10.78 5.88 3.61
N GLN A 73 9.47 6.14 3.55
CA GLN A 73 8.81 7.05 4.48
C GLN A 73 8.87 6.52 5.91
N LEU A 74 8.46 5.26 6.14
CA LEU A 74 8.56 4.62 7.45
C LEU A 74 9.99 4.63 7.97
N ALA A 75 10.97 4.30 7.12
CA ALA A 75 12.38 4.32 7.45
C ALA A 75 12.81 5.69 8.00
N ALA A 76 12.44 6.76 7.31
CA ALA A 76 12.77 8.13 7.72
C ALA A 76 12.09 8.52 9.05
N GLU A 77 10.83 8.11 9.26
CA GLU A 77 10.07 8.39 10.48
C GLU A 77 10.64 7.61 11.69
N LEU A 78 11.06 6.35 11.50
CA LEU A 78 11.68 5.56 12.55
C LEU A 78 13.03 6.14 12.98
N ILE A 79 13.85 6.62 12.03
CA ILE A 79 15.12 7.33 12.35
C ILE A 79 14.82 8.58 13.17
N GLU A 80 13.80 9.39 12.80
CA GLU A 80 13.40 10.57 13.56
C GLU A 80 13.00 10.25 15.00
N ASN A 81 12.44 9.06 15.21
CA ASN A 81 12.03 8.58 16.55
C ASN A 81 13.13 7.78 17.26
N GLY A 82 14.36 7.82 16.77
CA GLY A 82 15.54 7.26 17.44
C GLY A 82 15.75 5.76 17.25
N ALA A 83 15.01 5.09 16.33
CA ALA A 83 15.29 3.70 16.00
C ALA A 83 16.55 3.58 15.14
N LYS A 84 17.33 2.51 15.34
CA LYS A 84 18.49 2.17 14.53
C LYS A 84 18.06 1.29 13.36
N LEU A 85 18.10 1.85 12.14
CA LEU A 85 17.85 1.05 10.95
C LEU A 85 19.10 0.32 10.51
N LYS A 86 19.00 -0.99 10.35
CA LYS A 86 20.07 -1.87 9.87
C LYS A 86 20.09 -1.95 8.35
N GLY A 87 18.94 -1.75 7.69
CA GLY A 87 18.83 -1.75 6.23
C GLY A 87 17.42 -1.51 5.74
N VAL A 88 17.34 -1.10 4.47
CA VAL A 88 16.09 -1.04 3.69
C VAL A 88 16.28 -1.93 2.45
N ILE A 89 15.42 -2.91 2.31
CA ILE A 89 15.43 -3.90 1.24
C ILE A 89 14.29 -3.58 0.29
N GLU A 90 14.62 -3.17 -0.92
CA GLU A 90 13.67 -2.77 -1.95
C GLU A 90 13.63 -3.80 -3.07
N ALA A 91 12.47 -4.36 -3.34
CA ALA A 91 12.29 -5.39 -4.36
C ALA A 91 12.45 -4.84 -5.78
N SER A 92 12.18 -3.56 -6.02
CA SER A 92 12.38 -2.98 -7.34
C SER A 92 13.86 -2.76 -7.66
N PRO A 93 14.24 -2.83 -8.95
CA PRO A 93 15.57 -2.45 -9.38
C PRO A 93 15.90 -0.99 -9.07
N ASN A 94 17.19 -0.69 -8.90
CA ASN A 94 17.65 0.69 -8.73
C ASN A 94 17.09 1.58 -9.85
N PRO A 95 16.42 2.68 -9.53
CA PRO A 95 15.80 3.53 -10.55
C PRO A 95 16.81 4.28 -11.44
N PHE A 96 18.07 4.39 -11.02
CA PHE A 96 19.10 5.09 -11.78
C PHE A 96 20.02 4.11 -12.54
N PRO A 97 20.36 4.41 -13.81
CA PRO A 97 19.91 5.56 -14.63
C PRO A 97 18.59 5.29 -15.41
N PHE A 98 18.06 4.07 -15.40
CA PHE A 98 17.06 3.60 -16.38
C PHE A 98 15.65 4.15 -16.22
N LYS A 99 15.25 4.59 -15.01
CA LYS A 99 13.88 5.08 -14.75
C LYS A 99 13.81 6.61 -14.59
N THR A 100 14.79 7.34 -15.11
CA THR A 100 14.87 8.81 -15.02
C THR A 100 13.67 9.52 -15.62
N ILE A 101 13.12 9.03 -16.75
CA ILE A 101 11.92 9.60 -17.39
C ILE A 101 10.71 9.52 -16.46
N SER A 102 10.52 8.40 -15.77
CA SER A 102 9.43 8.24 -14.80
C SER A 102 9.58 9.15 -13.59
N LEU A 103 10.81 9.35 -13.11
CA LEU A 103 11.12 10.30 -12.04
C LEU A 103 10.84 11.75 -12.47
N LEU A 104 11.23 12.14 -13.68
CA LEU A 104 10.93 13.48 -14.24
C LEU A 104 9.42 13.70 -14.40
N LYS A 105 8.68 12.70 -14.89
CA LYS A 105 7.21 12.76 -14.94
C LYS A 105 6.60 12.92 -13.54
N SER A 106 7.09 12.18 -12.55
CA SER A 106 6.63 12.30 -11.17
C SER A 106 6.89 13.70 -10.61
N MET A 107 8.06 14.27 -10.86
CA MET A 107 8.40 15.65 -10.47
C MET A 107 7.44 16.67 -11.10
N PHE A 108 7.09 16.49 -12.38
CA PHE A 108 6.14 17.37 -13.08
C PHE A 108 4.73 17.29 -12.48
N TYR A 109 4.26 16.07 -12.14
CA TYR A 109 2.91 15.89 -11.60
C TYR A 109 2.79 16.31 -10.13
N ASP A 110 3.79 16.04 -9.29
CA ASP A 110 3.74 16.45 -7.88
C ASP A 110 5.16 16.72 -7.32
N PRO A 111 5.67 17.95 -7.54
CA PRO A 111 7.01 18.32 -7.07
C PRO A 111 7.14 18.29 -5.53
N LYS A 112 6.02 18.54 -4.79
CA LYS A 112 6.05 18.51 -3.33
C LYS A 112 6.28 17.10 -2.79
N LEU A 113 5.56 16.11 -3.34
CA LEU A 113 5.75 14.71 -2.97
C LEU A 113 7.13 14.19 -3.39
N MET A 114 7.63 14.60 -4.56
CA MET A 114 8.99 14.25 -4.99
C MET A 114 10.06 14.84 -4.08
N LEU A 115 9.92 16.11 -3.67
CA LEU A 115 10.82 16.72 -2.70
C LEU A 115 10.75 16.01 -1.34
N GLN A 116 9.57 15.60 -0.91
CA GLN A 116 9.42 14.83 0.33
C GLN A 116 10.11 13.46 0.23
N GLY A 117 9.93 12.73 -0.86
CA GLY A 117 10.61 11.46 -1.11
C GLY A 117 12.14 11.60 -1.13
N SER A 118 12.66 12.68 -1.76
CA SER A 118 14.10 12.95 -1.75
C SER A 118 14.66 13.26 -0.36
N LYS A 119 13.86 13.90 0.51
CA LYS A 119 14.24 14.11 1.92
C LYS A 119 14.33 12.79 2.69
N TYR A 120 13.43 11.84 2.44
CA TYR A 120 13.51 10.50 3.05
C TYR A 120 14.82 9.80 2.65
N LEU A 121 15.13 9.76 1.35
CA LEU A 121 16.38 9.15 0.86
C LEU A 121 17.62 9.85 1.41
N ALA A 122 17.63 11.19 1.45
CA ALA A 122 18.71 11.97 2.04
C ALA A 122 18.93 11.62 3.52
N LYS A 123 17.83 11.46 4.29
CA LYS A 123 17.89 11.06 5.70
C LYS A 123 18.50 9.68 5.89
N LEU A 124 18.10 8.69 5.07
CA LEU A 124 18.71 7.35 5.10
C LEU A 124 20.22 7.43 4.81
N LYS A 125 20.60 8.18 3.78
CA LYS A 125 22.01 8.37 3.39
C LYS A 125 22.84 9.03 4.49
N LEU A 126 22.32 10.08 5.13
CA LEU A 126 22.98 10.78 6.24
C LEU A 126 23.19 9.86 7.45
N ASN A 127 22.25 8.95 7.70
CA ASN A 127 22.35 7.96 8.79
C ASN A 127 23.07 6.67 8.35
N ARG A 128 23.68 6.67 7.15
CA ARG A 128 24.44 5.52 6.59
C ARG A 128 23.63 4.22 6.56
N VAL A 129 22.32 4.31 6.36
CA VAL A 129 21.46 3.12 6.25
C VAL A 129 21.69 2.48 4.88
N PRO A 130 22.09 1.21 4.79
CA PRO A 130 22.23 0.51 3.51
C PRO A 130 20.87 0.32 2.85
N ILE A 131 20.81 0.55 1.54
CA ILE A 131 19.62 0.29 0.72
C ILE A 131 20.02 -0.76 -0.32
N LEU A 132 19.38 -1.94 -0.25
CA LEU A 132 19.56 -3.01 -1.23
C LEU A 132 18.37 -2.99 -2.18
N PHE A 133 18.62 -2.62 -3.45
CA PHE A 133 17.64 -2.71 -4.53
C PHE A 133 17.68 -4.07 -5.20
N ASN A 134 16.57 -4.49 -5.80
CA ASN A 134 16.42 -5.77 -6.46
C ASN A 134 16.66 -6.97 -5.53
N HIS A 135 16.21 -6.85 -4.28
CA HIS A 135 16.36 -7.89 -3.27
C HIS A 135 15.02 -8.18 -2.59
N HIS A 136 14.86 -9.41 -2.14
CA HIS A 136 13.71 -9.89 -1.38
C HIS A 136 14.15 -10.67 -0.15
N VAL A 137 13.32 -10.69 0.89
CA VAL A 137 13.55 -11.56 2.05
C VAL A 137 13.40 -13.00 1.60
N SER A 138 14.44 -13.80 1.75
CA SER A 138 14.43 -15.23 1.43
C SER A 138 14.13 -16.11 2.66
N GLU A 139 14.48 -15.61 3.84
CA GLU A 139 14.28 -16.34 5.11
C GLU A 139 14.44 -15.34 6.25
N ALA A 140 13.64 -15.42 7.30
CA ALA A 140 13.87 -14.63 8.51
C ALA A 140 13.35 -15.34 9.75
N PHE A 141 14.22 -15.51 10.72
CA PHE A 141 13.87 -15.99 12.06
C PHE A 141 14.27 -14.91 13.08
N VAL A 142 13.29 -14.18 13.58
CA VAL A 142 13.51 -13.03 14.46
C VAL A 142 13.14 -13.44 15.88
N ASN A 143 14.05 -14.17 16.53
CA ASN A 143 13.98 -14.62 17.92
C ASN A 143 15.30 -14.29 18.63
N ASN A 144 15.76 -15.12 19.58
CA ASN A 144 17.00 -14.91 20.33
C ASN A 144 18.29 -14.87 19.49
N SER A 145 18.27 -15.38 18.25
CA SER A 145 19.33 -15.21 17.25
C SER A 145 18.70 -14.68 15.96
N SER A 146 18.56 -13.38 15.88
CA SER A 146 17.84 -12.71 14.78
C SER A 146 18.66 -12.71 13.50
N THR A 147 18.33 -13.59 12.58
CA THR A 147 18.95 -13.64 11.25
C THR A 147 17.88 -13.37 10.18
N ILE A 148 18.11 -12.36 9.37
CA ILE A 148 17.28 -12.00 8.22
C ILE A 148 18.13 -12.14 6.98
N LYS A 149 17.82 -13.14 6.15
CA LYS A 149 18.48 -13.37 4.88
C LYS A 149 17.72 -12.69 3.76
N VAL A 150 18.42 -11.95 2.94
CA VAL A 150 17.87 -11.28 1.76
C VAL A 150 18.67 -11.71 0.54
N SER A 151 17.96 -12.05 -0.53
CA SER A 151 18.55 -12.57 -1.76
C SER A 151 18.25 -11.66 -2.94
N PRO A 152 19.18 -11.52 -3.89
CA PRO A 152 18.92 -10.85 -5.15
C PRO A 152 17.76 -11.52 -5.90
N ILE A 153 16.96 -10.71 -6.59
CA ILE A 153 15.90 -11.19 -7.47
C ILE A 153 16.49 -11.37 -8.87
N LEU A 154 16.44 -12.58 -9.39
CA LEU A 154 16.85 -12.94 -10.75
C LEU A 154 15.69 -12.74 -11.73
N ASP A 155 15.99 -12.81 -13.03
CA ASP A 155 14.99 -12.79 -14.08
C ASP A 155 13.93 -13.89 -13.87
N GLY A 156 12.66 -13.53 -14.04
CA GLY A 156 11.53 -14.42 -13.77
C GLY A 156 11.17 -14.57 -12.29
N GLY A 157 11.67 -13.67 -11.41
CA GLY A 157 11.26 -13.59 -10.01
C GLY A 157 11.88 -14.64 -9.08
N LYS A 158 12.86 -15.41 -9.52
CA LYS A 158 13.58 -16.37 -8.68
C LYS A 158 14.55 -15.67 -7.74
N LEU A 159 14.75 -16.24 -6.55
CA LEU A 159 15.72 -15.72 -5.58
C LEU A 159 17.08 -16.41 -5.71
N ASP A 160 18.14 -15.62 -5.75
CA ASP A 160 19.51 -16.13 -5.72
C ASP A 160 19.97 -16.37 -4.27
N ASN A 161 19.59 -17.51 -3.72
CA ASN A 161 19.92 -17.86 -2.35
C ASN A 161 21.42 -18.18 -2.12
N LYS A 162 22.23 -18.26 -3.20
CA LYS A 162 23.69 -18.45 -3.07
C LYS A 162 24.41 -17.14 -2.74
N ASN A 163 23.86 -16.02 -3.19
CA ASN A 163 24.41 -14.68 -2.99
C ASN A 163 23.58 -13.85 -2.00
N ASN A 164 23.08 -14.50 -0.94
CA ASN A 164 22.31 -13.79 0.07
C ASN A 164 23.19 -12.85 0.92
N VAL A 165 22.55 -11.82 1.47
CA VAL A 165 23.11 -10.91 2.48
C VAL A 165 22.35 -11.12 3.77
N GLU A 166 23.07 -11.19 4.89
CA GLU A 166 22.48 -11.41 6.22
C GLU A 166 22.45 -10.10 7.01
N PHE A 167 21.32 -9.86 7.67
CA PHE A 167 21.15 -8.78 8.63
C PHE A 167 20.82 -9.37 10.01
N SER A 168 21.38 -8.76 11.06
CA SER A 168 20.97 -8.99 12.44
C SER A 168 20.15 -7.79 12.91
N ALA A 169 18.90 -8.03 13.32
CA ALA A 169 17.97 -7.03 13.83
C ALA A 169 16.96 -7.66 14.77
N ASP A 170 16.39 -6.88 15.69
CA ASP A 170 15.35 -7.36 16.60
C ASP A 170 13.95 -7.33 15.99
N THR A 171 13.78 -6.63 14.87
CA THR A 171 12.48 -6.49 14.19
C THR A 171 12.66 -6.41 12.67
N LEU A 172 11.80 -7.14 11.96
CA LEU A 172 11.65 -7.01 10.51
C LEU A 172 10.27 -6.43 10.20
N CYS A 173 10.25 -5.28 9.51
CA CYS A 173 9.02 -4.67 8.99
C CYS A 173 8.88 -5.03 7.50
N VAL A 174 7.76 -5.64 7.11
CA VAL A 174 7.52 -6.07 5.73
C VAL A 174 6.40 -5.29 5.08
N GLY A 175 6.60 -4.78 3.85
CA GLY A 175 5.61 -3.98 3.13
C GLY A 175 5.72 -4.14 1.62
N TYR A 176 5.07 -5.17 1.08
CA TYR A 176 5.12 -5.52 -0.34
C TYR A 176 3.94 -4.98 -1.16
N GLY A 177 3.19 -4.03 -0.63
CA GLY A 177 2.07 -3.39 -1.30
C GLY A 177 0.74 -3.60 -0.59
N PHE A 178 -0.36 -3.30 -1.30
CA PHE A 178 -1.70 -3.26 -0.72
C PHE A 178 -2.71 -3.96 -1.62
N LEU A 179 -3.73 -4.55 -0.98
CA LEU A 179 -4.95 -5.04 -1.60
C LEU A 179 -6.14 -4.21 -1.13
N SER A 180 -7.10 -3.99 -2.01
CA SER A 180 -8.35 -3.32 -1.64
C SER A 180 -9.13 -4.16 -0.63
N ASN A 181 -9.64 -3.50 0.43
CA ASN A 181 -10.57 -4.13 1.36
C ASN A 181 -11.97 -4.06 0.75
N ASP A 182 -12.32 -5.09 -0.03
CA ASP A 182 -13.53 -5.15 -0.86
C ASP A 182 -14.50 -6.28 -0.45
N GLU A 183 -14.35 -6.84 0.74
CA GLU A 183 -15.16 -7.96 1.22
C GLU A 183 -16.65 -7.62 1.28
N LEU A 184 -17.01 -6.47 1.85
CA LEU A 184 -18.40 -6.06 1.97
C LEU A 184 -19.10 -5.83 0.62
N PRO A 185 -18.51 -5.11 -0.35
CA PRO A 185 -19.05 -5.04 -1.70
C PRO A 185 -19.19 -6.39 -2.38
N ARG A 186 -18.26 -7.32 -2.13
CA ARG A 186 -18.30 -8.69 -2.65
C ARG A 186 -19.47 -9.48 -2.09
N LEU A 187 -19.68 -9.43 -0.78
CA LEU A 187 -20.81 -10.06 -0.11
C LEU A 187 -22.17 -9.52 -0.59
N LEU A 188 -22.23 -8.24 -0.99
CA LEU A 188 -23.43 -7.66 -1.60
C LEU A 188 -23.66 -8.09 -3.05
N GLY A 189 -22.75 -8.83 -3.68
CA GLY A 189 -22.86 -9.28 -5.06
C GLY A 189 -22.51 -8.23 -6.11
N CYS A 190 -21.67 -7.24 -5.77
CA CYS A 190 -21.09 -6.34 -6.77
C CYS A 190 -20.26 -7.14 -7.79
N LYS A 191 -20.26 -6.70 -9.06
CA LYS A 191 -19.49 -7.35 -10.12
C LYS A 191 -18.01 -7.03 -10.02
N TYR A 192 -17.18 -8.04 -10.35
CA TYR A 192 -15.72 -7.99 -10.32
C TYR A 192 -15.12 -8.37 -11.67
N GLU A 193 -14.00 -7.76 -11.99
CA GLU A 193 -13.07 -8.18 -13.02
C GLU A 193 -11.94 -8.99 -12.36
N TYR A 194 -11.74 -10.21 -12.82
CA TYR A 194 -10.68 -11.10 -12.32
C TYR A 194 -9.52 -11.06 -13.30
N LYS A 195 -8.31 -10.88 -12.78
CA LYS A 195 -7.08 -10.98 -13.56
C LYS A 195 -6.49 -12.37 -13.44
N GLU A 196 -5.70 -12.77 -14.43
CA GLU A 196 -4.95 -14.03 -14.42
C GLU A 196 -4.04 -14.16 -13.18
N THR A 197 -3.58 -13.04 -12.62
CA THR A 197 -2.77 -12.98 -11.39
C THR A 197 -3.57 -13.29 -10.11
N GLY A 198 -4.85 -13.66 -10.20
CA GLY A 198 -5.72 -13.91 -9.06
C GLY A 198 -6.25 -12.64 -8.36
N VAL A 199 -5.71 -11.47 -8.67
CA VAL A 199 -6.18 -10.21 -8.10
C VAL A 199 -7.47 -9.78 -8.76
N SER A 200 -8.54 -9.69 -7.98
CA SER A 200 -9.84 -9.17 -8.44
C SER A 200 -9.92 -7.65 -8.24
N LYS A 201 -10.71 -7.03 -9.09
CA LYS A 201 -11.00 -5.60 -9.01
C LYS A 201 -12.50 -5.38 -9.15
N ILE A 202 -13.08 -4.58 -8.25
CA ILE A 202 -14.48 -4.20 -8.37
C ILE A 202 -14.72 -3.36 -9.63
N ILE A 203 -15.81 -3.67 -10.33
CA ILE A 203 -16.25 -2.90 -11.49
C ILE A 203 -17.05 -1.70 -11.00
N CYS A 204 -16.47 -0.52 -11.14
CA CYS A 204 -17.14 0.75 -10.83
C CYS A 204 -16.83 1.81 -11.89
N ASP A 205 -17.73 2.80 -12.01
CA ASP A 205 -17.55 3.93 -12.89
C ASP A 205 -16.55 4.96 -12.29
N GLN A 206 -16.36 6.07 -13.02
CA GLN A 206 -15.45 7.15 -12.59
C GLN A 206 -15.93 7.92 -11.35
N TYR A 207 -17.11 7.62 -10.83
CA TYR A 207 -17.74 8.21 -9.66
C TYR A 207 -17.89 7.23 -8.49
N GLY A 208 -17.36 6.01 -8.66
CA GLY A 208 -17.45 4.96 -7.67
C GLY A 208 -18.76 4.17 -7.68
N ARG A 209 -19.66 4.36 -8.67
CA ARG A 209 -20.88 3.54 -8.79
C ARG A 209 -20.50 2.12 -9.17
N THR A 210 -21.03 1.16 -8.45
CA THR A 210 -20.84 -0.26 -8.75
C THR A 210 -21.90 -0.78 -9.74
N SER A 211 -21.93 -2.09 -9.94
CA SER A 211 -23.02 -2.76 -10.68
C SER A 211 -24.38 -2.67 -9.98
N LEU A 212 -24.41 -2.30 -8.71
CA LEU A 212 -25.61 -2.05 -7.92
C LEU A 212 -25.84 -0.55 -7.80
N ASN A 213 -26.98 -0.05 -8.28
CA ASN A 213 -27.25 1.40 -8.43
C ASN A 213 -27.17 2.19 -7.11
N GLU A 214 -27.44 1.53 -5.97
CA GLU A 214 -27.41 2.15 -4.65
C GLU A 214 -26.06 2.06 -3.95
N VAL A 215 -25.10 1.32 -4.52
CA VAL A 215 -23.83 0.99 -3.89
C VAL A 215 -22.67 1.69 -4.58
N PHE A 216 -21.87 2.39 -3.79
CA PHE A 216 -20.65 3.05 -4.22
C PHE A 216 -19.45 2.47 -3.49
N VAL A 217 -18.31 2.39 -4.19
CA VAL A 217 -17.02 2.03 -3.60
C VAL A 217 -15.99 3.04 -4.06
N ILE A 218 -15.26 3.65 -3.14
CA ILE A 218 -14.29 4.72 -3.43
C ILE A 218 -13.00 4.56 -2.63
N GLY A 219 -12.00 5.33 -3.03
CA GLY A 219 -10.67 5.28 -2.43
C GLY A 219 -9.98 3.93 -2.64
N ASP A 220 -9.12 3.58 -1.73
CA ASP A 220 -8.31 2.36 -1.84
C ASP A 220 -9.15 1.07 -1.78
N GLY A 221 -10.38 1.13 -1.28
CA GLY A 221 -11.35 0.02 -1.36
C GLY A 221 -11.79 -0.30 -2.79
N ALA A 222 -11.78 0.68 -3.70
CA ALA A 222 -12.07 0.46 -5.12
C ALA A 222 -10.80 0.17 -5.92
N LYS A 223 -9.75 0.92 -5.65
CA LYS A 223 -8.46 0.81 -6.33
C LYS A 223 -7.40 1.57 -5.55
N ILE A 224 -6.27 0.93 -5.28
CA ILE A 224 -5.16 1.57 -4.58
C ILE A 224 -4.73 2.85 -5.29
N GLY A 225 -4.95 3.99 -4.61
CA GLY A 225 -4.71 5.34 -5.11
C GLY A 225 -4.02 6.24 -4.10
N GLY A 226 -4.05 5.84 -2.83
CA GLY A 226 -3.53 6.58 -1.70
C GLY A 226 -4.46 7.73 -1.26
N ALA A 227 -4.19 8.27 -0.08
CA ALA A 227 -5.09 9.19 0.63
C ALA A 227 -5.54 10.40 -0.19
N GLN A 228 -4.64 11.02 -0.95
CA GLN A 228 -4.98 12.21 -1.76
C GLN A 228 -5.96 11.87 -2.90
N VAL A 229 -5.84 10.70 -3.52
CA VAL A 229 -6.79 10.25 -4.56
C VAL A 229 -8.13 9.95 -3.91
N ALA A 230 -8.12 9.22 -2.78
CA ALA A 230 -9.33 8.85 -2.04
C ALA A 230 -10.15 10.07 -1.59
N GLU A 231 -9.49 11.12 -1.09
CA GLU A 231 -10.13 12.39 -0.71
C GLU A 231 -10.91 13.02 -1.87
N TYR A 232 -10.28 13.15 -3.04
CA TYR A 232 -10.95 13.74 -4.20
C TYR A 232 -12.01 12.83 -4.80
N GLU A 233 -11.88 11.52 -4.72
CA GLU A 233 -12.94 10.58 -5.09
C GLU A 233 -14.15 10.75 -4.18
N GLY A 234 -13.96 10.88 -2.86
CA GLY A 234 -15.03 11.19 -1.91
C GLY A 234 -15.77 12.48 -2.26
N ILE A 235 -15.04 13.54 -2.58
CA ILE A 235 -15.62 14.83 -2.99
C ILE A 235 -16.46 14.68 -4.27
N ILE A 236 -15.97 13.95 -5.27
CA ILE A 236 -16.70 13.73 -6.53
C ILE A 236 -17.95 12.92 -6.27
N THR A 237 -17.84 11.79 -5.60
CA THR A 237 -18.96 10.88 -5.31
C THR A 237 -20.05 11.58 -4.50
N GLY A 238 -19.66 12.32 -3.45
CA GLY A 238 -20.62 13.10 -2.66
C GLY A 238 -21.41 14.11 -3.50
N LYS A 239 -20.74 14.82 -4.44
CA LYS A 239 -21.40 15.77 -5.34
C LYS A 239 -22.37 15.07 -6.30
N ILE A 240 -22.03 13.90 -6.81
CA ILE A 240 -22.88 13.11 -7.69
C ILE A 240 -24.11 12.58 -6.95
N ILE A 241 -23.95 12.09 -5.72
CA ILE A 241 -25.08 11.65 -4.90
C ILE A 241 -26.04 12.80 -4.60
N LEU A 242 -25.52 13.99 -4.27
CA LEU A 242 -26.36 15.18 -4.08
C LEU A 242 -27.14 15.58 -5.34
N GLN A 243 -26.54 15.41 -6.51
CA GLN A 243 -27.20 15.63 -7.80
C GLN A 243 -28.31 14.59 -8.05
N ASP A 244 -28.05 13.31 -7.77
CA ASP A 244 -29.05 12.23 -7.90
C ASP A 244 -30.29 12.49 -7.03
N PHE A 245 -30.10 13.02 -5.85
CA PHE A 245 -31.20 13.42 -4.96
C PHE A 245 -31.82 14.77 -5.30
N LYS A 246 -31.41 15.42 -6.39
CA LYS A 246 -31.86 16.77 -6.81
C LYS A 246 -31.65 17.86 -5.75
N LEU A 247 -30.77 17.60 -4.77
CA LEU A 247 -30.46 18.55 -3.69
C LEU A 247 -29.50 19.66 -4.17
N LYS A 248 -28.78 19.42 -5.27
CA LYS A 248 -27.87 20.39 -5.89
C LYS A 248 -27.98 20.34 -7.42
N ARG A 249 -28.43 21.42 -8.05
CA ARG A 249 -28.73 21.44 -9.50
C ARG A 249 -27.50 21.64 -10.39
N ASN A 250 -26.46 22.31 -9.94
CA ASN A 250 -25.31 22.61 -10.79
C ASN A 250 -23.98 22.32 -10.06
N VAL A 251 -23.38 21.18 -10.36
CA VAL A 251 -22.07 20.75 -9.83
C VAL A 251 -21.00 20.72 -10.94
N SER A 252 -21.34 21.03 -12.21
CA SER A 252 -20.50 20.76 -13.38
C SER A 252 -19.12 21.43 -13.30
N ASN A 253 -19.05 22.73 -13.01
CA ASN A 253 -17.76 23.45 -12.93
C ASN A 253 -16.87 22.93 -11.80
N SER A 254 -17.47 22.67 -10.63
CA SER A 254 -16.78 22.13 -9.47
C SER A 254 -16.28 20.69 -9.72
N LEU A 255 -17.06 19.87 -10.46
CA LEU A 255 -16.63 18.53 -10.87
C LEU A 255 -15.47 18.58 -11.87
N LYS A 256 -15.51 19.48 -12.85
CA LYS A 256 -14.42 19.64 -13.83
C LYS A 256 -13.09 19.97 -13.15
N TYR A 257 -13.12 20.91 -12.20
CA TYR A 257 -11.93 21.27 -11.42
C TYR A 257 -11.41 20.08 -10.60
N THR A 258 -12.28 19.41 -9.84
CA THR A 258 -11.91 18.25 -9.00
C THR A 258 -11.34 17.10 -9.87
N LYS A 259 -11.95 16.82 -11.04
CA LYS A 259 -11.44 15.82 -11.99
C LYS A 259 -10.04 16.15 -12.51
N LYS A 260 -9.73 17.42 -12.77
CA LYS A 260 -8.39 17.85 -13.20
C LYS A 260 -7.34 17.53 -12.12
N ILE A 261 -7.67 17.79 -10.85
CA ILE A 261 -6.76 17.50 -9.73
C ILE A 261 -6.56 15.99 -9.57
N ILE A 262 -7.64 15.22 -9.52
CA ILE A 262 -7.54 13.76 -9.33
C ILE A 262 -6.74 13.10 -10.47
N ASN A 263 -6.93 13.55 -11.71
CA ASN A 263 -6.15 13.03 -12.85
C ASN A 263 -4.66 13.32 -12.69
N LYS A 264 -4.29 14.50 -12.18
CA LYS A 264 -2.91 14.86 -11.88
C LYS A 264 -2.32 13.92 -10.82
N LYS A 265 -3.05 13.65 -9.73
CA LYS A 265 -2.65 12.74 -8.67
C LYS A 265 -2.53 11.29 -9.15
N LYS A 266 -3.50 10.82 -9.94
CA LYS A 266 -3.45 9.48 -10.57
C LYS A 266 -2.27 9.33 -11.54
N ASN A 267 -1.92 10.38 -12.28
CA ASN A 267 -0.76 10.35 -13.17
C ASN A 267 0.56 10.35 -12.38
N PHE A 268 0.65 11.11 -11.28
CA PHE A 268 1.78 11.01 -10.36
C PHE A 268 1.94 9.58 -9.86
N GLN A 269 0.86 8.99 -9.37
CA GLN A 269 0.88 7.62 -8.86
C GLN A 269 1.35 6.61 -9.91
N LYS A 270 0.81 6.69 -11.15
CA LYS A 270 1.25 5.82 -12.24
C LYS A 270 2.74 5.98 -12.53
N ALA A 271 3.26 7.20 -12.52
CA ALA A 271 4.66 7.47 -12.77
C ALA A 271 5.54 6.91 -11.63
N ILE A 272 5.20 7.15 -10.37
CA ILE A 272 5.97 6.66 -9.24
C ILE A 272 5.92 5.12 -9.12
N TRP A 273 4.76 4.49 -9.36
CA TRP A 273 4.66 3.04 -9.37
C TRP A 273 5.48 2.38 -10.50
N SER A 274 5.65 3.06 -11.64
CA SER A 274 6.55 2.56 -12.68
C SER A 274 8.03 2.58 -12.26
N VAL A 275 8.40 3.48 -11.35
CA VAL A 275 9.75 3.49 -10.73
C VAL A 275 9.95 2.27 -9.84
N PHE A 276 8.94 1.92 -9.05
CA PHE A 276 8.97 0.82 -8.09
C PHE A 276 8.41 -0.50 -8.64
N LYS A 277 8.34 -0.65 -9.96
CA LYS A 277 7.93 -1.92 -10.55
C LYS A 277 9.02 -2.96 -10.31
N SER A 278 8.70 -4.02 -9.56
CA SER A 278 9.52 -5.22 -9.34
C SER A 278 9.06 -6.39 -10.21
N GLU A 279 9.89 -7.40 -10.37
CA GLU A 279 9.47 -8.72 -10.83
C GLU A 279 8.48 -9.33 -9.84
N GLU A 280 7.56 -10.15 -10.35
CA GLU A 280 6.72 -10.98 -9.50
C GLU A 280 7.56 -12.13 -8.96
N ILE A 281 7.63 -12.26 -7.63
CA ILE A 281 8.43 -13.32 -7.01
C ILE A 281 7.75 -14.66 -7.26
N ASP A 282 8.52 -15.63 -7.72
CA ASP A 282 8.08 -17.01 -7.88
C ASP A 282 7.89 -17.65 -6.50
N LEU A 283 6.63 -17.75 -6.07
CA LEU A 283 6.24 -18.35 -4.79
C LEU A 283 6.24 -19.89 -4.81
N SER A 284 6.59 -20.52 -5.93
CA SER A 284 6.74 -21.99 -5.99
C SER A 284 7.83 -22.51 -5.06
N VAL A 285 8.59 -21.60 -4.44
CA VAL A 285 9.60 -21.89 -3.40
C VAL A 285 8.97 -22.01 -1.99
N ALA A 286 7.70 -21.69 -1.82
CA ALA A 286 6.99 -21.91 -0.56
C ALA A 286 6.79 -23.41 -0.37
N ASN A 287 7.48 -24.00 0.58
CA ASN A 287 7.29 -25.39 1.03
C ASN A 287 6.39 -25.43 2.28
N ASP A 288 6.07 -26.63 2.78
CA ASP A 288 5.21 -26.79 3.96
C ASP A 288 5.78 -26.09 5.20
N GLU A 289 7.08 -25.89 5.31
CA GLU A 289 7.74 -25.15 6.38
C GLU A 289 7.53 -23.63 6.30
N THR A 290 7.11 -23.13 5.13
CA THR A 290 6.84 -21.70 4.92
C THR A 290 5.54 -21.25 5.58
N ILE A 291 4.64 -22.17 5.87
CA ILE A 291 3.28 -21.93 6.36
C ILE A 291 3.21 -22.07 7.88
N LEU A 292 4.16 -22.70 8.51
CA LEU A 292 4.29 -22.85 9.97
C LEU A 292 5.24 -21.80 10.53
#